data_8f9f283bee14e66110e60062bb9c79fb
#
_entry.id   8f9f283bee14e66110e60062bb9c79fb
#
_cell.length_a   1.000
_cell.length_b   1.000
_cell.length_c   1.000
_cell.angle_alpha   90.00
_cell.angle_beta   90.00
_cell.angle_gamma   90.00
#
_symmetry.space_group_name_H-M   'P 1'
#
loop_
_entity.id
_entity.type
_entity.pdbx_description
1 polymer ?
#
loop_
_entity_poly.entity_id
_entity_poly.type
_entity_poly.pdbx_seq_one_letter_code
_entity_poly.pdbx_strand_id
1 'polypeptide(L)'
;GPGHSLGVVRAMHDEFPELTFDFTAKVEHLLKRGEDLPAFAEAGCLFVISAVESLSNRVLEILDKQHTREDVRNALAACRNAGIVMRPTWVAFTPWTTLEDYREVLEFVEVNDLVDHVDPVQFAIRLLIPPGSWLAEHAETLPHRGELDEAAFTYRWTHPDPRMDQLHKDTMQLVEKDTLGEEDPAVTF
;
A
#
# COMPACT_ATOMS: atom_id res chain seq x y z
N GLY A 1 10.32 19.59 4.27
CA GLY A 1 10.87 18.82 3.14
C GLY A 1 11.80 17.71 3.63
N PRO A 2 12.21 16.75 2.79
CA PRO A 2 12.95 15.55 3.22
C PRO A 2 14.26 15.83 3.99
N GLY A 3 14.99 16.88 3.64
CA GLY A 3 16.20 17.28 4.39
C GLY A 3 15.93 17.75 5.82
N HIS A 4 14.72 18.23 6.09
CA HIS A 4 14.30 18.58 7.45
C HIS A 4 14.06 17.32 8.29
N SER A 5 13.47 16.28 7.71
CA SER A 5 13.18 15.03 8.41
C SER A 5 14.45 14.35 8.93
N LEU A 6 15.51 14.30 8.12
CA LEU A 6 16.79 13.73 8.56
C LEU A 6 17.41 14.51 9.73
N GLY A 7 17.31 15.84 9.71
CA GLY A 7 17.77 16.68 10.83
C GLY A 7 17.01 16.42 12.12
N VAL A 8 15.68 16.26 12.02
CA VAL A 8 14.84 15.92 13.19
C VAL A 8 15.17 14.54 13.75
N VAL A 9 15.30 13.53 12.88
CA VAL A 9 15.63 12.17 13.28
C VAL A 9 16.99 12.08 13.96
N ARG A 10 18.01 12.78 13.45
CA ARG A 10 19.33 12.85 14.09
C ARG A 10 19.26 13.50 15.46
N ALA A 11 18.60 14.66 15.58
CA ALA A 11 18.45 15.34 16.87
C ALA A 11 17.68 14.48 17.88
N MET A 12 16.67 13.74 17.44
CA MET A 12 15.92 12.78 18.27
C MET A 12 16.82 11.65 18.75
N HIS A 13 17.63 11.07 17.87
CA HIS A 13 18.54 9.99 18.22
C HIS A 13 19.66 10.46 19.16
N ASP A 14 20.20 11.67 18.95
CA ASP A 14 21.22 12.26 19.83
C ASP A 14 20.71 12.44 21.27
N GLU A 15 19.44 12.81 21.45
CA GLU A 15 18.82 13.01 22.76
C GLU A 15 18.25 11.71 23.35
N PHE A 16 17.74 10.81 22.49
CA PHE A 16 17.08 9.56 22.89
C PHE A 16 17.60 8.37 22.05
N PRO A 17 18.84 7.90 22.27
CA PRO A 17 19.50 6.90 21.42
C PRO A 17 18.81 5.53 21.41
N GLU A 18 18.01 5.20 22.41
CA GLU A 18 17.26 3.94 22.49
C GLU A 18 15.87 4.01 21.83
N LEU A 19 15.48 5.20 21.34
CA LEU A 19 14.16 5.35 20.73
C LEU A 19 14.16 4.76 19.32
N THR A 20 13.19 3.90 19.07
CA THR A 20 12.91 3.38 17.72
C THR A 20 11.70 4.08 17.13
N PHE A 21 11.61 4.12 15.81
CA PHE A 21 10.51 4.77 15.10
C PHE A 21 10.24 4.12 13.75
N ASP A 22 9.10 4.46 13.18
CA ASP A 22 8.73 4.23 11.78
C ASP A 22 8.35 5.55 11.11
N PHE A 23 8.21 5.52 9.80
CA PHE A 23 7.71 6.67 9.05
C PHE A 23 6.91 6.22 7.83
N THR A 24 6.11 7.15 7.30
CA THR A 24 5.38 6.95 6.05
C THR A 24 6.01 7.74 4.93
N ALA A 25 6.23 7.11 3.78
CA ALA A 25 6.77 7.75 2.59
C ALA A 25 6.12 7.22 1.31
N LYS A 26 6.02 8.08 0.30
CA LYS A 26 5.69 7.64 -1.06
C LYS A 26 6.86 6.90 -1.68
N VAL A 27 6.60 5.97 -2.59
CA VAL A 27 7.62 5.24 -3.37
C VAL A 27 8.60 6.21 -4.04
N GLU A 28 8.10 7.28 -4.68
CA GLU A 28 8.96 8.30 -5.31
C GLU A 28 9.91 9.00 -4.32
N HIS A 29 9.49 9.19 -3.07
CA HIS A 29 10.34 9.81 -2.05
C HIS A 29 11.43 8.86 -1.58
N LEU A 30 11.12 7.56 -1.44
CA LEU A 30 12.12 6.54 -1.11
C LEU A 30 13.22 6.46 -2.17
N LEU A 31 12.84 6.55 -3.46
CA LEU A 31 13.80 6.55 -4.56
C LEU A 31 14.63 7.83 -4.62
N LYS A 32 13.99 9.00 -4.49
CA LYS A 32 14.68 10.30 -4.55
C LYS A 32 15.65 10.52 -3.39
N ARG A 33 15.42 9.86 -2.26
CA ARG A 33 16.18 10.03 -1.01
C ARG A 33 16.72 8.71 -0.48
N GLY A 34 16.90 7.72 -1.35
CA GLY A 34 17.46 6.41 -0.98
C GLY A 34 18.81 6.51 -0.27
N GLU A 35 19.60 7.53 -0.57
CA GLU A 35 20.87 7.84 0.06
C GLU A 35 20.77 8.19 1.56
N ASP A 36 19.62 8.66 2.03
CA ASP A 36 19.39 9.01 3.44
C ASP A 36 18.92 7.79 4.27
N LEU A 37 18.43 6.72 3.64
CA LEU A 37 17.87 5.57 4.33
C LEU A 37 18.83 4.91 5.33
N PRO A 38 20.14 4.74 5.04
CA PRO A 38 21.08 4.22 6.02
C PRO A 38 21.14 5.06 7.30
N ALA A 39 21.10 6.39 7.19
CA ALA A 39 21.10 7.27 8.34
C ALA A 39 19.80 7.21 9.16
N PHE A 40 18.66 6.89 8.53
CA PHE A 40 17.41 6.59 9.26
C PHE A 40 17.51 5.27 10.01
N ALA A 41 18.09 4.23 9.40
CA ALA A 41 18.31 2.94 10.05
C ALA A 41 19.24 3.08 11.28
N GLU A 42 20.37 3.78 11.13
CA GLU A 42 21.34 4.06 12.21
C GLU A 42 20.67 4.81 13.38
N ALA A 43 19.70 5.70 13.07
CA ALA A 43 18.97 6.45 14.08
C ALA A 43 17.77 5.70 14.70
N GLY A 44 17.61 4.40 14.42
CA GLY A 44 16.61 3.55 15.07
C GLY A 44 15.32 3.35 14.27
N CYS A 45 15.31 3.64 12.96
CA CYS A 45 14.16 3.34 12.10
C CYS A 45 14.01 1.83 11.91
N LEU A 46 12.84 1.27 12.25
CA LEU A 46 12.54 -0.16 12.11
C LEU A 46 11.92 -0.48 10.75
N PHE A 47 10.95 0.31 10.31
CA PHE A 47 10.23 0.09 9.05
C PHE A 47 9.70 1.39 8.45
N VAL A 48 9.34 1.32 7.18
CA VAL A 48 8.65 2.38 6.45
C VAL A 48 7.34 1.86 5.87
N ILE A 49 6.25 2.58 6.09
CA ILE A 49 4.97 2.34 5.43
C ILE A 49 4.97 3.09 4.11
N SER A 50 4.65 2.40 3.01
CA SER A 50 4.63 3.02 1.69
C SER A 50 3.36 2.69 0.92
N ALA A 51 2.67 3.74 0.46
CA ALA A 51 1.46 3.63 -0.35
C ALA A 51 1.80 3.17 -1.78
N VAL A 52 1.97 1.86 -1.96
CA VAL A 52 2.24 1.22 -3.25
C VAL A 52 0.97 1.16 -4.09
N GLU A 53 -0.14 0.81 -3.48
CA GLU A 53 -1.50 0.71 -4.02
C GLU A 53 -1.72 -0.42 -5.01
N SER A 54 -0.84 -0.63 -5.99
CA SER A 54 -0.94 -1.66 -7.02
C SER A 54 0.41 -2.00 -7.63
N LEU A 55 0.49 -3.15 -8.31
CA LEU A 55 1.59 -3.50 -9.22
C LEU A 55 1.21 -3.34 -10.69
N SER A 56 -0.06 -3.04 -10.99
CA SER A 56 -0.52 -2.76 -12.33
C SER A 56 -0.18 -1.31 -12.70
N ASN A 57 0.71 -1.10 -13.67
CA ASN A 57 1.08 0.24 -14.13
C ASN A 57 -0.15 1.02 -14.63
N ARG A 58 -1.14 0.34 -15.22
CA ARG A 58 -2.39 0.96 -15.63
C ARG A 58 -3.17 1.50 -14.42
N VAL A 59 -3.31 0.70 -13.36
CA VAL A 59 -4.01 1.13 -12.13
C VAL A 59 -3.26 2.29 -11.49
N LEU A 60 -1.92 2.21 -11.41
CA LEU A 60 -1.08 3.28 -10.87
C LEU A 60 -1.23 4.59 -11.65
N GLU A 61 -1.30 4.53 -12.98
CA GLU A 61 -1.53 5.68 -13.84
C GLU A 61 -2.91 6.32 -13.58
N ILE A 62 -3.98 5.52 -13.52
CA ILE A 62 -5.33 6.02 -13.24
C ILE A 62 -5.41 6.62 -11.82
N LEU A 63 -4.71 6.07 -10.86
CA LEU A 63 -4.63 6.60 -9.49
C LEU A 63 -3.66 7.78 -9.33
N ASP A 64 -3.01 8.20 -10.41
CA ASP A 64 -2.01 9.29 -10.45
C ASP A 64 -0.89 9.11 -9.40
N LYS A 65 -0.34 7.88 -9.29
CA LYS A 65 0.61 7.52 -8.23
C LYS A 65 2.04 7.97 -8.46
N GLN A 66 2.39 8.48 -9.63
CA GLN A 66 3.73 9.00 -9.98
C GLN A 66 4.85 7.97 -9.76
N HIS A 67 4.53 6.67 -9.76
CA HIS A 67 5.50 5.58 -9.72
C HIS A 67 4.97 4.37 -10.51
N THR A 68 5.89 3.49 -10.88
CA THR A 68 5.64 2.26 -11.62
C THR A 68 5.91 1.02 -10.77
N ARG A 69 5.55 -0.16 -11.27
CA ARG A 69 5.95 -1.45 -10.68
C ARG A 69 7.46 -1.56 -10.46
N GLU A 70 8.25 -1.08 -11.40
CA GLU A 70 9.71 -1.12 -11.30
C GLU A 70 10.22 -0.20 -10.19
N ASP A 71 9.59 0.96 -10.03
CA ASP A 71 9.90 1.87 -8.93
C ASP A 71 9.62 1.23 -7.55
N VAL A 72 8.55 0.43 -7.44
CA VAL A 72 8.25 -0.33 -6.22
C VAL A 72 9.37 -1.33 -5.90
N ARG A 73 9.85 -2.08 -6.90
CA ARG A 73 10.96 -3.04 -6.73
C ARG A 73 12.25 -2.32 -6.30
N ASN A 74 12.54 -1.20 -6.94
CA ASN A 74 13.72 -0.40 -6.64
C ASN A 74 13.65 0.21 -5.22
N ALA A 75 12.48 0.70 -4.81
CA ALA A 75 12.27 1.22 -3.45
C ALA A 75 12.42 0.12 -2.39
N LEU A 76 11.86 -1.07 -2.64
CA LEU A 76 12.03 -2.23 -1.76
C LEU A 76 13.49 -2.62 -1.63
N ALA A 77 14.24 -2.66 -2.73
CA ALA A 77 15.66 -2.97 -2.72
C ALA A 77 16.46 -1.90 -1.95
N ALA A 78 16.14 -0.61 -2.12
CA ALA A 78 16.79 0.48 -1.38
C ALA A 78 16.55 0.38 0.13
N CYS A 79 15.32 0.09 0.56
CA CYS A 79 15.00 -0.12 1.97
C CYS A 79 15.76 -1.32 2.55
N ARG A 80 15.78 -2.46 1.84
CA ARG A 80 16.53 -3.66 2.26
C ARG A 80 18.02 -3.42 2.41
N ASN A 81 18.62 -2.73 1.44
CA ASN A 81 20.05 -2.38 1.48
C ASN A 81 20.39 -1.48 2.66
N ALA A 82 19.44 -0.68 3.14
CA ALA A 82 19.58 0.17 4.32
C ALA A 82 19.23 -0.54 5.65
N GLY A 83 18.74 -1.79 5.60
CA GLY A 83 18.29 -2.52 6.80
C GLY A 83 16.92 -2.07 7.33
N ILE A 84 16.11 -1.39 6.52
CA ILE A 84 14.76 -0.93 6.86
C ILE A 84 13.73 -1.85 6.21
N VAL A 85 12.76 -2.33 6.98
CA VAL A 85 11.65 -3.10 6.45
C VAL A 85 10.67 -2.17 5.72
N MET A 86 10.33 -2.49 4.47
CA MET A 86 9.27 -1.79 3.75
C MET A 86 7.94 -2.52 3.98
N ARG A 87 6.94 -1.81 4.49
CA ARG A 87 5.55 -2.29 4.64
C ARG A 87 4.68 -1.64 3.57
N PRO A 88 4.43 -2.31 2.44
CA PRO A 88 3.58 -1.79 1.39
C PRO A 88 2.11 -1.80 1.81
N THR A 89 1.36 -0.76 1.42
CA THR A 89 -0.08 -0.77 1.51
C THR A 89 -0.69 -0.89 0.12
N TRP A 90 -1.85 -1.57 0.03
CA TRP A 90 -2.49 -1.93 -1.21
C TRP A 90 -3.93 -1.42 -1.29
N VAL A 91 -4.36 -1.04 -2.48
CA VAL A 91 -5.77 -0.97 -2.86
C VAL A 91 -6.01 -2.13 -3.82
N ALA A 92 -6.23 -3.31 -3.24
CA ALA A 92 -6.25 -4.58 -3.96
C ALA A 92 -7.41 -4.66 -4.97
N PHE A 93 -8.54 -4.01 -4.66
CA PHE A 93 -9.73 -4.00 -5.50
C PHE A 93 -10.04 -2.61 -6.03
N THR A 94 -9.88 -2.43 -7.32
CA THR A 94 -10.30 -1.25 -8.09
C THR A 94 -11.17 -1.71 -9.27
N PRO A 95 -11.93 -0.82 -9.93
CA PRO A 95 -12.68 -1.18 -11.15
C PRO A 95 -11.80 -1.70 -12.30
N TRP A 96 -10.50 -1.53 -12.21
CA TRP A 96 -9.51 -1.84 -13.26
C TRP A 96 -8.56 -2.97 -12.91
N THR A 97 -8.55 -3.43 -11.65
CA THR A 97 -7.71 -4.54 -11.20
C THR A 97 -8.22 -5.85 -11.77
N THR A 98 -7.40 -6.59 -12.49
CA THR A 98 -7.74 -7.91 -13.00
C THR A 98 -7.41 -9.00 -11.98
N LEU A 99 -7.93 -10.23 -12.20
CA LEU A 99 -7.54 -11.41 -11.40
C LEU A 99 -6.03 -11.65 -11.46
N GLU A 100 -5.41 -11.37 -12.60
CA GLU A 100 -3.96 -11.49 -12.77
C GLU A 100 -3.22 -10.44 -11.95
N ASP A 101 -3.65 -9.17 -11.97
CA ASP A 101 -3.05 -8.12 -11.14
C ASP A 101 -3.14 -8.47 -9.64
N TYR A 102 -4.27 -9.04 -9.20
CA TYR A 102 -4.45 -9.48 -7.82
C TYR A 102 -3.48 -10.62 -7.45
N ARG A 103 -3.38 -11.64 -8.31
CA ARG A 103 -2.45 -12.74 -8.15
C ARG A 103 -0.99 -12.27 -8.09
N GLU A 104 -0.62 -11.31 -8.94
CA GLU A 104 0.72 -10.71 -8.95
C GLU A 104 1.07 -9.99 -7.65
N VAL A 105 0.09 -9.39 -6.96
CA VAL A 105 0.32 -8.79 -5.63
C VAL A 105 0.66 -9.87 -4.61
N LEU A 106 -0.09 -10.98 -4.58
CA LEU A 106 0.18 -12.09 -3.67
C LEU A 106 1.57 -12.70 -3.94
N GLU A 107 1.88 -13.00 -5.20
CA GLU A 107 3.20 -13.51 -5.59
C GLU A 107 4.34 -12.54 -5.22
N PHE A 108 4.12 -11.24 -5.40
CA PHE A 108 5.12 -10.23 -5.02
C PHE A 108 5.37 -10.25 -3.51
N VAL A 109 4.33 -10.34 -2.71
CA VAL A 109 4.43 -10.40 -1.25
C VAL A 109 5.18 -11.65 -0.82
N GLU A 110 4.82 -12.81 -1.36
CA GLU A 110 5.45 -14.10 -1.06
C GLU A 110 6.93 -14.13 -1.47
N VAL A 111 7.23 -13.86 -2.74
CA VAL A 111 8.61 -13.92 -3.30
C VAL A 111 9.55 -12.91 -2.61
N ASN A 112 8.99 -11.84 -2.06
CA ASN A 112 9.76 -10.82 -1.37
C ASN A 112 9.73 -10.95 0.15
N ASP A 113 9.34 -12.08 0.74
CA ASP A 113 9.29 -12.29 2.20
C ASP A 113 8.58 -11.15 2.94
N LEU A 114 7.43 -10.69 2.40
CA LEU A 114 6.66 -9.58 2.97
C LEU A 114 5.40 -10.04 3.70
N VAL A 115 5.14 -11.33 3.81
CA VAL A 115 3.91 -11.88 4.43
C VAL A 115 3.72 -11.32 5.84
N ASP A 116 4.74 -11.34 6.67
CA ASP A 116 4.72 -10.80 8.04
C ASP A 116 4.73 -9.25 8.10
N HIS A 117 4.80 -8.60 6.96
CA HIS A 117 4.93 -7.15 6.84
C HIS A 117 3.75 -6.48 6.13
N VAL A 118 2.76 -7.27 5.72
CA VAL A 118 1.51 -6.82 5.10
C VAL A 118 0.34 -7.31 5.95
N ASP A 119 -0.38 -6.38 6.53
CA ASP A 119 -1.59 -6.72 7.27
C ASP A 119 -2.62 -7.40 6.34
N PRO A 120 -3.23 -8.54 6.70
CA PRO A 120 -4.19 -9.26 5.85
C PRO A 120 -5.33 -8.38 5.31
N VAL A 121 -5.76 -7.36 6.05
CA VAL A 121 -6.79 -6.42 5.59
C VAL A 121 -6.41 -5.72 4.28
N GLN A 122 -5.11 -5.54 4.02
CA GLN A 122 -4.62 -4.90 2.79
C GLN A 122 -5.04 -5.66 1.53
N PHE A 123 -5.19 -6.98 1.61
CA PHE A 123 -5.64 -7.82 0.49
C PHE A 123 -7.15 -7.72 0.22
N ALA A 124 -7.92 -7.09 1.12
CA ALA A 124 -9.36 -6.90 0.99
C ALA A 124 -9.75 -5.43 0.75
N ILE A 125 -8.80 -4.49 0.75
CA ILE A 125 -9.11 -3.07 0.57
C ILE A 125 -9.69 -2.82 -0.83
N ARG A 126 -10.89 -2.23 -0.83
CA ARG A 126 -11.63 -1.80 -2.01
C ARG A 126 -11.54 -0.28 -2.17
N LEU A 127 -11.30 0.18 -3.40
CA LEU A 127 -11.19 1.60 -3.72
C LEU A 127 -12.42 2.37 -3.27
N LEU A 128 -12.22 3.40 -2.47
CA LEU A 128 -13.24 4.40 -2.15
C LEU A 128 -13.19 5.54 -3.17
N ILE A 129 -14.38 6.01 -3.58
CA ILE A 129 -14.55 7.11 -4.53
C ILE A 129 -15.40 8.20 -3.84
N PRO A 130 -14.81 9.03 -2.98
CA PRO A 130 -15.55 10.05 -2.25
C PRO A 130 -16.13 11.11 -3.19
N PRO A 131 -17.33 11.66 -2.89
CA PRO A 131 -17.88 12.76 -3.65
C PRO A 131 -16.98 13.99 -3.59
N GLY A 132 -16.83 14.66 -4.74
CA GLY A 132 -15.94 15.81 -4.88
C GLY A 132 -14.46 15.49 -4.99
N SER A 133 -14.07 14.20 -4.92
CA SER A 133 -12.69 13.78 -5.21
C SER A 133 -12.41 13.90 -6.72
N TRP A 134 -11.14 14.15 -7.07
CA TRP A 134 -10.69 14.13 -8.46
C TRP A 134 -11.07 12.81 -9.15
N LEU A 135 -10.93 11.71 -8.45
CA LEU A 135 -11.21 10.37 -8.98
C LEU A 135 -12.69 10.17 -9.34
N ALA A 136 -13.61 10.82 -8.61
CA ALA A 136 -15.04 10.72 -8.89
C ALA A 136 -15.45 11.27 -10.27
N GLU A 137 -14.67 12.22 -10.78
CA GLU A 137 -14.92 12.86 -12.11
C GLU A 137 -13.93 12.38 -13.17
N HIS A 138 -13.05 11.44 -12.83
CA HIS A 138 -12.05 10.92 -13.79
C HIS A 138 -12.72 10.05 -14.86
N ALA A 139 -12.28 10.21 -16.13
CA ALA A 139 -12.89 9.56 -17.28
C ALA A 139 -12.92 8.02 -17.16
N GLU A 140 -11.88 7.41 -16.59
CA GLU A 140 -11.82 5.97 -16.36
C GLU A 140 -12.75 5.50 -15.23
N THR A 141 -13.14 6.38 -14.31
CA THR A 141 -14.04 6.05 -13.19
C THR A 141 -15.50 6.14 -13.58
N LEU A 142 -15.87 7.12 -14.40
CA LEU A 142 -17.26 7.40 -14.76
C LEU A 142 -18.05 6.18 -15.25
N PRO A 143 -17.50 5.28 -16.11
CA PRO A 143 -18.22 4.08 -16.55
C PRO A 143 -18.57 3.10 -15.44
N HIS A 144 -17.87 3.14 -14.32
CA HIS A 144 -18.01 2.22 -13.18
C HIS A 144 -18.74 2.85 -12.00
N ARG A 145 -18.84 4.18 -11.97
CA ARG A 145 -19.43 4.93 -10.87
C ARG A 145 -20.94 4.72 -10.80
N GLY A 146 -21.41 4.17 -9.69
CA GLY A 146 -22.83 4.01 -9.37
C GLY A 146 -23.39 5.13 -8.51
N GLU A 147 -24.37 4.80 -7.69
CA GLU A 147 -25.03 5.75 -6.78
C GLU A 147 -24.12 6.11 -5.60
N LEU A 148 -24.32 7.32 -5.07
CA LEU A 148 -23.65 7.74 -3.84
C LEU A 148 -24.23 7.01 -2.64
N ASP A 149 -23.37 6.36 -1.89
CA ASP A 149 -23.66 5.84 -0.56
C ASP A 149 -23.32 6.96 0.45
N GLU A 150 -24.36 7.66 0.91
CA GLU A 150 -24.17 8.79 1.84
C GLU A 150 -23.61 8.33 3.19
N ALA A 151 -23.97 7.13 3.65
CA ALA A 151 -23.52 6.60 4.93
C ALA A 151 -22.02 6.23 4.90
N ALA A 152 -21.56 5.66 3.78
CA ALA A 152 -20.16 5.32 3.57
C ALA A 152 -19.34 6.46 2.94
N PHE A 153 -19.98 7.57 2.55
CA PHE A 153 -19.40 8.74 1.90
C PHE A 153 -18.57 8.37 0.65
N THR A 154 -19.08 7.46 -0.16
CA THR A 154 -18.43 6.99 -1.40
C THR A 154 -19.44 6.65 -2.47
N TYR A 155 -19.06 6.80 -3.75
CA TYR A 155 -19.82 6.23 -4.84
C TYR A 155 -19.65 4.71 -4.86
N ARG A 156 -20.76 3.98 -4.98
CA ARG A 156 -20.74 2.53 -5.20
C ARG A 156 -20.22 2.25 -6.60
N TRP A 157 -19.56 1.12 -6.75
CA TRP A 157 -19.16 0.61 -8.05
C TRP A 157 -19.17 -0.91 -8.05
N THR A 158 -19.32 -1.49 -9.24
CA THR A 158 -19.23 -2.93 -9.49
C THR A 158 -18.11 -3.18 -10.48
N HIS A 159 -17.42 -4.30 -10.31
CA HIS A 159 -16.34 -4.65 -11.20
C HIS A 159 -16.92 -5.17 -12.54
N PRO A 160 -16.30 -4.85 -13.73
CA PRO A 160 -16.72 -5.40 -15.03
C PRO A 160 -16.69 -6.94 -15.09
N ASP A 161 -15.73 -7.55 -14.40
CA ASP A 161 -15.68 -9.00 -14.20
C ASP A 161 -16.29 -9.35 -12.84
N PRO A 162 -17.46 -10.04 -12.81
CA PRO A 162 -18.13 -10.37 -11.55
C PRO A 162 -17.34 -11.30 -10.63
N ARG A 163 -16.33 -12.01 -11.18
CA ARG A 163 -15.44 -12.85 -10.37
C ARG A 163 -14.60 -12.02 -9.39
N MET A 164 -14.25 -10.78 -9.75
CA MET A 164 -13.53 -9.87 -8.85
C MET A 164 -14.39 -9.42 -7.68
N ASP A 165 -15.70 -9.13 -7.90
CA ASP A 165 -16.61 -8.81 -6.81
C ASP A 165 -16.87 -10.03 -5.89
N GLN A 166 -16.87 -11.25 -6.44
CA GLN A 166 -16.96 -12.47 -5.64
C GLN A 166 -15.65 -12.69 -4.84
N LEU A 167 -14.50 -12.58 -5.48
CA LEU A 167 -13.19 -12.68 -4.83
C LEU A 167 -13.07 -11.68 -3.66
N HIS A 168 -13.49 -10.43 -3.86
CA HIS A 168 -13.51 -9.44 -2.79
C HIS A 168 -14.33 -9.90 -1.57
N LYS A 169 -15.54 -10.43 -1.80
CA LYS A 169 -16.40 -10.93 -0.71
C LYS A 169 -15.75 -12.09 0.03
N ASP A 170 -15.15 -13.02 -0.70
CA ASP A 170 -14.53 -14.21 -0.13
C ASP A 170 -13.28 -13.80 0.70
N THR A 171 -12.47 -12.87 0.17
CA THR A 171 -11.31 -12.32 0.89
C THR A 171 -11.72 -11.54 2.14
N MET A 172 -12.76 -10.69 2.06
CA MET A 172 -13.28 -9.97 3.23
C MET A 172 -13.72 -10.93 4.34
N GLN A 173 -14.45 -12.01 3.99
CA GLN A 173 -14.88 -13.01 4.96
C GLN A 173 -13.70 -13.74 5.60
N LEU A 174 -12.66 -14.04 4.82
CA LEU A 174 -11.44 -14.65 5.33
C LEU A 174 -10.74 -13.74 6.34
N VAL A 175 -10.51 -12.47 5.97
CA VAL A 175 -9.86 -11.46 6.82
C VAL A 175 -10.67 -11.18 8.10
N GLU A 176 -12.01 -11.07 8.00
CA GLU A 176 -12.86 -10.87 9.18
C GLU A 176 -12.79 -12.06 10.15
N LYS A 177 -12.76 -13.26 9.63
CA LYS A 177 -12.63 -14.49 10.44
C LYS A 177 -11.29 -14.54 11.16
N ASP A 178 -10.22 -14.17 10.46
CA ASP A 178 -8.86 -14.12 10.99
C ASP A 178 -8.74 -13.09 12.14
N THR A 179 -9.21 -11.87 11.91
CA THR A 179 -9.22 -10.79 12.91
C THR A 179 -9.93 -11.21 14.22
N LEU A 180 -10.97 -12.05 14.11
CA LEU A 180 -11.69 -12.58 15.29
C LEU A 180 -10.97 -13.78 15.93
N GLY A 181 -10.12 -14.49 15.18
CA GLY A 181 -9.43 -15.70 15.62
C GLY A 181 -8.04 -15.47 16.21
N GLU A 182 -7.47 -14.27 16.10
CA GLU A 182 -6.07 -13.97 16.43
C GLU A 182 -5.09 -14.92 15.72
N GLU A 183 -5.39 -15.29 14.46
CA GLU A 183 -4.56 -16.20 13.67
C GLU A 183 -3.27 -15.48 13.18
N ASP A 184 -2.22 -16.26 12.91
CA ASP A 184 -0.98 -15.74 12.33
C ASP A 184 -1.24 -15.24 10.90
N PRO A 185 -0.78 -14.02 10.50
CA PRO A 185 -0.93 -13.50 9.14
C PRO A 185 -0.51 -14.49 8.04
N ALA A 186 0.48 -15.34 8.29
CA ALA A 186 0.93 -16.37 7.37
C ALA A 186 -0.11 -17.48 7.13
N VAL A 187 -1.05 -17.67 8.04
CA VAL A 187 -2.15 -18.64 7.89
C VAL A 187 -3.28 -18.06 7.04
N THR A 188 -3.51 -16.75 7.16
CA THR A 188 -4.52 -16.03 6.37
C THR A 188 -4.06 -15.78 4.94
N PHE A 189 -2.78 -15.53 4.71
CA PHE A 189 -2.17 -15.35 3.40
C PHE A 189 -2.26 -16.61 2.54
#